data_a7111f1183926fa1679653db29b55e6e
#
_entry.id   a7111f1183926fa1679653db29b55e6e
#
_cell.length_a   1.000
_cell.length_b   1.000
_cell.length_c   1.000
_cell.angle_alpha   90.00
_cell.angle_beta   90.00
_cell.angle_gamma   90.00
#
_symmetry.space_group_name_H-M   'P 1'
#
loop_
_entity.id
_entity.type
_entity.pdbx_description
1 polymer ?
#
loop_
_entity_poly.entity_id
_entity_poly.type
_entity_poly.pdbx_seq_one_letter_code
_entity_poly.pdbx_strand_id
1 'polypeptide(L)'
;SLVCFDYIYPDDQRYTALAGEHAQDEREAYAATGVVYPFFHSAGDYLSSSSSYDERAARQTYNQYTDGVIPPEKKVNLISIQMEAFADLSLYDIDGLSPEVYRDFHELQAESYSGTLITDIFAGGTTETEWAVLTGGNQHGDFKTKTDSVAWYLKSQGYTANGSHPCRDWFYDRKHVNP
;
A
#
# COMPACT_ATOMS: atom_id res chain seq x y z
N SER A 1 -7.42 30.74 19.19
CA SER A 1 -7.61 29.29 19.20
C SER A 1 -8.08 28.73 17.87
N LEU A 2 -9.03 29.30 17.13
CA LEU A 2 -9.40 28.89 15.77
C LEU A 2 -8.21 28.96 14.80
N VAL A 3 -7.38 30.00 14.91
CA VAL A 3 -6.17 30.15 14.08
C VAL A 3 -5.18 28.99 14.24
N CYS A 4 -5.11 28.37 15.39
CA CYS A 4 -4.22 27.22 15.60
C CYS A 4 -4.70 26.00 14.82
N PHE A 5 -5.99 25.75 14.78
CA PHE A 5 -6.56 24.60 14.09
C PHE A 5 -6.54 24.77 12.55
N ASP A 6 -6.74 25.96 12.04
CA ASP A 6 -6.88 26.18 10.60
C ASP A 6 -5.56 26.50 9.90
N TYR A 7 -4.54 27.01 10.63
CA TYR A 7 -3.31 27.52 10.01
C TYR A 7 -2.01 27.01 10.63
N ILE A 8 -2.00 26.57 11.85
CA ILE A 8 -0.75 26.14 12.52
C ILE A 8 -0.61 24.64 12.51
N TYR A 9 -1.62 23.90 12.91
CA TYR A 9 -1.55 22.45 13.03
C TYR A 9 -1.54 21.70 11.69
N PRO A 10 -2.27 22.13 10.64
CA PRO A 10 -2.22 21.50 9.32
C PRO A 10 -0.99 21.85 8.47
N ASP A 11 -0.05 22.64 8.99
CA ASP A 11 1.12 23.09 8.23
C ASP A 11 2.24 22.03 8.25
N ASP A 12 2.32 21.22 7.20
CA ASP A 12 3.33 20.16 7.01
C ASP A 12 4.76 20.67 7.08
N GLN A 13 5.02 21.88 6.59
CA GLN A 13 6.37 22.45 6.62
C GLN A 13 6.80 22.77 8.05
N ARG A 14 5.86 23.26 8.85
CA ARG A 14 6.12 23.52 10.28
C ARG A 14 6.25 22.22 11.07
N TYR A 15 5.40 21.25 10.76
CA TYR A 15 5.48 19.93 11.39
C TYR A 15 6.84 19.28 11.12
N THR A 16 7.24 19.23 9.85
CA THR A 16 8.54 18.69 9.46
C THR A 16 9.71 19.46 10.08
N ALA A 17 9.61 20.80 10.15
CA ALA A 17 10.64 21.61 10.77
C ALA A 17 10.78 21.37 12.30
N LEU A 18 9.70 21.06 12.99
CA LEU A 18 9.69 20.80 14.44
C LEU A 18 10.07 19.34 14.75
N ALA A 19 9.59 18.38 13.99
CA ALA A 19 9.87 16.97 14.18
C ALA A 19 11.24 16.56 13.62
N GLY A 20 11.80 17.33 12.67
CA GLY A 20 13.11 17.09 12.05
C GLY A 20 13.15 15.74 11.34
N GLU A 21 14.20 14.97 11.58
CA GLU A 21 14.37 13.62 11.03
C GLU A 21 13.33 12.61 11.55
N HIS A 22 12.63 12.94 12.62
CA HIS A 22 11.61 12.09 13.25
C HIS A 22 10.21 12.29 12.66
N ALA A 23 10.03 13.19 11.71
CA ALA A 23 8.71 13.52 11.13
C ALA A 23 8.01 12.33 10.46
N GLN A 24 8.76 11.31 10.05
CA GLN A 24 8.25 10.10 9.39
C GLN A 24 7.91 8.94 10.34
N ASP A 25 8.34 9.01 11.59
CA ASP A 25 7.99 8.04 12.63
C ASP A 25 7.13 8.72 13.69
N GLU A 26 5.85 8.34 13.75
CA GLU A 26 4.90 8.95 14.69
C GLU A 26 5.37 8.88 16.15
N ARG A 27 5.94 7.76 16.56
CA ARG A 27 6.37 7.59 17.96
C ARG A 27 7.54 8.52 18.28
N GLU A 28 8.48 8.65 17.37
CA GLU A 28 9.62 9.53 17.51
C GLU A 28 9.21 10.99 17.42
N ALA A 29 8.29 11.32 16.51
CA ALA A 29 7.70 12.65 16.41
C ALA A 29 6.98 13.06 17.71
N TYR A 30 6.19 12.15 18.30
CA TYR A 30 5.55 12.38 19.60
C TYR A 30 6.57 12.53 20.74
N ALA A 31 7.66 11.78 20.70
CA ALA A 31 8.72 11.89 21.70
C ALA A 31 9.50 13.20 21.57
N ALA A 32 9.76 13.68 20.36
CA ALA A 32 10.51 14.89 20.09
C ALA A 32 9.71 16.18 20.31
N THR A 33 8.42 16.19 19.93
CA THR A 33 7.59 17.41 19.91
C THR A 33 6.47 17.42 20.94
N GLY A 34 6.33 16.33 21.71
CA GLY A 34 5.22 16.15 22.65
C GLY A 34 3.93 15.72 21.95
N VAL A 35 2.88 15.48 22.74
CA VAL A 35 1.64 14.86 22.24
C VAL A 35 0.73 15.84 21.48
N VAL A 36 0.75 17.11 21.85
CA VAL A 36 -0.27 18.08 21.41
C VAL A 36 -0.16 18.38 19.90
N TYR A 37 1.03 18.69 19.42
CA TYR A 37 1.20 19.12 18.04
C TYR A 37 0.96 17.97 17.04
N PRO A 38 1.61 16.80 17.17
CA PRO A 38 1.36 15.68 16.26
C PRO A 38 -0.09 15.22 16.25
N PHE A 39 -0.74 15.19 17.43
CA PHE A 39 -2.16 14.81 17.53
C PHE A 39 -3.06 15.74 16.70
N PHE A 40 -2.90 17.06 16.84
CA PHE A 40 -3.73 17.99 16.07
C PHE A 40 -3.34 18.09 14.60
N HIS A 41 -2.09 17.84 14.26
CA HIS A 41 -1.64 17.70 12.87
C HIS A 41 -2.34 16.52 12.19
N SER A 42 -2.25 15.33 12.75
CA SER A 42 -2.92 14.12 12.23
C SER A 42 -4.44 14.24 12.22
N ALA A 43 -5.03 14.89 13.22
CA ALA A 43 -6.47 15.15 13.23
C ALA A 43 -6.90 16.13 12.12
N GLY A 44 -6.05 17.10 11.79
CA GLY A 44 -6.26 18.03 10.69
C GLY A 44 -6.29 17.31 9.35
N ASP A 45 -5.34 16.42 9.11
CA ASP A 45 -5.26 15.61 7.89
C ASP A 45 -6.47 14.69 7.74
N TYR A 46 -6.87 14.04 8.83
CA TYR A 46 -8.06 13.18 8.83
C TYR A 46 -9.34 13.96 8.50
N LEU A 47 -9.49 15.19 9.01
CA LEU A 47 -10.66 16.01 8.77
C LEU A 47 -10.64 16.68 7.38
N SER A 48 -9.45 17.01 6.86
CA SER A 48 -9.29 17.66 5.55
C SER A 48 -9.45 16.68 4.38
N SER A 49 -9.08 15.42 4.56
CA SER A 49 -9.17 14.40 3.52
C SER A 49 -10.62 14.10 3.08
N SER A 50 -11.61 14.44 3.89
CA SER A 50 -13.04 14.19 3.59
C SER A 50 -13.71 15.29 2.75
N SER A 51 -13.08 16.47 2.56
CA SER A 51 -13.78 17.63 2.00
C SER A 51 -13.79 17.71 0.46
N SER A 52 -13.00 16.90 -0.24
CA SER A 52 -12.90 16.93 -1.71
C SER A 52 -13.48 15.69 -2.42
N TYR A 53 -14.00 14.70 -1.67
CA TYR A 53 -14.54 13.49 -2.27
C TYR A 53 -15.95 13.74 -2.87
N ASP A 54 -16.05 13.62 -4.19
CA ASP A 54 -17.34 13.66 -4.92
C ASP A 54 -17.83 12.23 -5.17
N GLU A 55 -18.71 11.76 -4.29
CA GLU A 55 -19.33 10.43 -4.39
C GLU A 55 -20.08 10.25 -5.71
N ARG A 56 -20.71 11.30 -6.24
CA ARG A 56 -21.48 11.22 -7.49
C ARG A 56 -20.54 11.01 -8.67
N ALA A 57 -19.45 11.75 -8.74
CA ALA A 57 -18.44 11.59 -9.79
C ALA A 57 -17.77 10.21 -9.70
N ALA A 58 -17.46 9.74 -8.50
CA ALA A 58 -16.90 8.42 -8.27
C ALA A 58 -17.88 7.32 -8.73
N ARG A 59 -19.16 7.39 -8.38
CA ARG A 59 -20.18 6.44 -8.84
C ARG A 59 -20.38 6.49 -10.37
N GLN A 60 -20.35 7.66 -10.99
CA GLN A 60 -20.46 7.77 -12.44
C GLN A 60 -19.28 7.08 -13.13
N THR A 61 -18.08 7.25 -12.61
CA THR A 61 -16.87 6.57 -13.13
C THR A 61 -16.98 5.07 -12.93
N TYR A 62 -17.31 4.61 -11.74
CA TYR A 62 -17.46 3.18 -11.43
C TYR A 62 -18.49 2.50 -12.36
N ASN A 63 -19.62 3.13 -12.61
CA ASN A 63 -20.69 2.57 -13.45
C ASN A 63 -20.31 2.49 -14.95
N GLN A 64 -19.20 3.09 -15.38
CA GLN A 64 -18.69 2.96 -16.75
C GLN A 64 -17.92 1.65 -16.96
N TYR A 65 -17.52 1.00 -15.88
CA TYR A 65 -16.77 -0.25 -15.91
C TYR A 65 -17.65 -1.40 -15.47
N THR A 66 -17.49 -2.52 -16.13
CA THR A 66 -18.16 -3.78 -15.79
C THR A 66 -17.11 -4.86 -15.66
N ASP A 67 -17.15 -5.59 -14.58
CA ASP A 67 -16.26 -6.73 -14.38
C ASP A 67 -16.48 -7.76 -15.48
N GLY A 68 -15.38 -8.21 -16.05
CA GLY A 68 -15.40 -9.32 -17.00
C GLY A 68 -15.77 -10.63 -16.29
N VAL A 69 -16.38 -11.55 -17.01
CA VAL A 69 -16.66 -12.90 -16.54
C VAL A 69 -15.57 -13.83 -17.04
N ILE A 70 -14.97 -14.61 -16.14
CA ILE A 70 -13.98 -15.63 -16.50
C ILE A 70 -14.72 -16.91 -16.88
N PRO A 71 -14.66 -17.33 -18.16
CA PRO A 71 -15.30 -18.57 -18.58
C PRO A 71 -14.75 -19.79 -17.81
N PRO A 72 -15.57 -20.77 -17.45
CA PRO A 72 -15.14 -21.92 -16.67
C PRO A 72 -13.91 -22.63 -17.24
N GLU A 73 -13.83 -22.76 -18.56
CA GLU A 73 -12.73 -23.41 -19.27
C GLU A 73 -11.41 -22.62 -19.26
N LYS A 74 -11.47 -21.34 -18.89
CA LYS A 74 -10.29 -20.48 -18.75
C LYS A 74 -9.84 -20.30 -17.31
N LYS A 75 -10.56 -20.91 -16.36
CA LYS A 75 -10.17 -20.82 -14.95
C LYS A 75 -8.94 -21.67 -14.68
N VAL A 76 -7.93 -21.05 -14.10
CA VAL A 76 -6.68 -21.68 -13.67
C VAL A 76 -6.39 -21.33 -12.23
N ASN A 77 -5.60 -22.14 -11.54
CA ASN A 77 -5.10 -21.76 -10.22
C ASN A 77 -4.16 -20.56 -10.33
N LEU A 78 -4.35 -19.59 -9.46
CA LEU A 78 -3.53 -18.40 -9.39
C LEU A 78 -2.75 -18.40 -8.07
N ILE A 79 -1.44 -18.24 -8.17
CA ILE A 79 -0.55 -18.08 -7.02
C ILE A 79 0.13 -16.71 -7.19
N SER A 80 -0.13 -15.81 -6.25
CA SER A 80 0.52 -14.50 -6.19
C SER A 80 1.51 -14.52 -5.02
N ILE A 81 2.77 -14.25 -5.31
CA ILE A 81 3.84 -14.19 -4.30
C ILE A 81 4.42 -12.79 -4.33
N GLN A 82 4.22 -12.05 -3.24
CA GLN A 82 4.90 -10.78 -3.03
C GLN A 82 6.18 -11.05 -2.23
N MET A 83 7.32 -10.85 -2.89
CA MET A 83 8.63 -10.98 -2.26
C MET A 83 9.02 -9.62 -1.67
N GLU A 84 8.82 -9.50 -0.37
CA GLU A 84 9.14 -8.29 0.38
C GLU A 84 10.65 -8.06 0.42
N ALA A 85 11.07 -6.81 0.25
CA ALA A 85 12.49 -6.41 0.22
C ALA A 85 13.38 -7.20 -0.77
N PHE A 86 12.79 -7.91 -1.73
CA PHE A 86 13.55 -8.54 -2.80
C PHE A 86 14.04 -7.48 -3.80
N ALA A 87 15.33 -7.53 -4.10
CA ALA A 87 15.94 -6.72 -5.14
C ALA A 87 16.92 -7.58 -5.94
N ASP A 88 16.91 -7.43 -7.25
CA ASP A 88 17.94 -8.02 -8.11
C ASP A 88 19.21 -7.17 -8.03
N LEU A 89 20.10 -7.55 -7.12
CA LEU A 89 21.35 -6.84 -6.91
C LEU A 89 22.39 -7.13 -8.01
N SER A 90 22.13 -8.09 -8.91
CA SER A 90 23.01 -8.33 -10.06
C SER A 90 23.02 -7.18 -11.07
N LEU A 91 22.03 -6.27 -10.97
CA LEU A 91 21.99 -5.04 -11.77
C LEU A 91 23.03 -3.99 -11.34
N TYR A 92 23.68 -4.22 -10.20
CA TYR A 92 24.67 -3.32 -9.64
C TYR A 92 26.05 -4.01 -9.61
N ASP A 93 27.10 -3.24 -9.81
CA ASP A 93 28.48 -3.72 -9.73
C ASP A 93 28.88 -3.85 -8.23
N ILE A 94 28.53 -5.00 -7.64
CA ILE A 94 28.81 -5.29 -6.23
C ILE A 94 29.95 -6.29 -6.16
N ASP A 95 31.07 -5.87 -5.59
CA ASP A 95 32.25 -6.72 -5.43
C ASP A 95 31.93 -7.96 -4.57
N GLY A 96 32.29 -9.13 -5.08
CA GLY A 96 32.05 -10.42 -4.42
C GLY A 96 30.65 -11.00 -4.59
N LEU A 97 29.71 -10.33 -5.28
CA LEU A 97 28.41 -10.91 -5.63
C LEU A 97 28.55 -11.90 -6.79
N SER A 98 28.23 -13.18 -6.54
CA SER A 98 28.21 -14.17 -7.61
C SER A 98 26.96 -13.99 -8.51
N PRO A 99 27.09 -14.00 -9.84
CA PRO A 99 25.95 -14.00 -10.76
C PRO A 99 24.98 -15.17 -10.56
N GLU A 100 25.47 -16.29 -10.06
CA GLU A 100 24.69 -17.50 -9.78
C GLU A 100 23.58 -17.30 -8.73
N VAL A 101 23.70 -16.28 -7.87
CA VAL A 101 22.70 -15.98 -6.83
C VAL A 101 21.31 -15.70 -7.44
N TYR A 102 21.26 -15.08 -8.60
CA TYR A 102 20.02 -14.70 -9.29
C TYR A 102 19.71 -15.54 -10.52
N ARG A 103 20.46 -16.63 -10.77
CA ARG A 103 20.26 -17.47 -11.95
C ARG A 103 18.82 -17.91 -12.12
N ASP A 104 18.23 -18.54 -11.11
CA ASP A 104 16.88 -19.10 -11.18
C ASP A 104 15.82 -18.00 -11.37
N PHE A 105 16.06 -16.82 -10.79
CA PHE A 105 15.20 -15.66 -11.00
C PHE A 105 15.28 -15.15 -12.46
N HIS A 106 16.48 -15.06 -13.02
CA HIS A 106 16.65 -14.64 -14.41
C HIS A 106 16.13 -15.67 -15.42
N GLU A 107 16.25 -16.96 -15.12
CA GLU A 107 15.65 -18.02 -15.93
C GLU A 107 14.13 -17.88 -15.94
N LEU A 108 13.51 -17.67 -14.77
CA LEU A 108 12.07 -17.43 -14.66
C LEU A 108 11.63 -16.18 -15.41
N GLN A 109 12.39 -15.09 -15.34
CA GLN A 109 12.11 -13.87 -16.11
C GLN A 109 12.16 -14.12 -17.62
N ALA A 110 13.12 -14.92 -18.09
CA ALA A 110 13.28 -15.22 -19.52
C ALA A 110 12.14 -16.10 -20.06
N GLU A 111 11.55 -16.94 -19.21
CA GLU A 111 10.47 -17.87 -19.57
C GLU A 111 9.07 -17.29 -19.33
N SER A 112 8.96 -16.09 -18.78
CA SER A 112 7.68 -15.48 -18.36
C SER A 112 7.51 -14.06 -18.91
N TYR A 113 6.29 -13.51 -18.73
CA TYR A 113 6.09 -12.08 -18.90
C TYR A 113 6.69 -11.35 -17.71
N SER A 114 7.65 -10.49 -17.95
CA SER A 114 8.30 -9.69 -16.92
C SER A 114 8.25 -8.21 -17.24
N GLY A 115 8.36 -7.37 -16.22
CA GLY A 115 8.36 -5.93 -16.37
C GLY A 115 8.71 -5.23 -15.06
N THR A 116 8.84 -3.92 -15.11
CA THR A 116 9.12 -3.09 -13.96
C THR A 116 7.82 -2.51 -13.41
N LEU A 117 7.55 -2.78 -12.15
CA LEU A 117 6.47 -2.12 -11.42
C LEU A 117 7.01 -0.81 -10.84
N ILE A 118 6.37 0.31 -11.20
CA ILE A 118 6.66 1.61 -10.61
C ILE A 118 5.67 1.81 -9.47
N THR A 119 6.19 2.03 -8.27
CA THR A 119 5.38 2.31 -7.07
C THR A 119 5.57 3.76 -6.66
N ASP A 120 4.48 4.40 -6.20
CA ASP A 120 4.50 5.78 -5.69
C ASP A 120 4.74 5.80 -4.17
N ILE A 121 5.59 4.89 -3.70
CA ILE A 121 5.83 4.70 -2.28
C ILE A 121 7.32 4.78 -2.01
N PHE A 122 7.68 5.73 -1.16
CA PHE A 122 9.06 5.90 -0.72
C PHE A 122 9.41 4.88 0.36
N ALA A 123 10.65 4.49 0.42
CA ALA A 123 11.30 3.47 1.24
C ALA A 123 10.50 2.96 2.47
N GLY A 124 10.33 1.64 2.58
CA GLY A 124 9.67 1.00 3.74
C GLY A 124 8.16 0.85 3.65
N GLY A 125 7.52 1.35 2.58
CA GLY A 125 6.08 1.27 2.39
C GLY A 125 5.59 -0.02 1.71
N THR A 126 6.02 -1.19 2.18
CA THR A 126 5.63 -2.48 1.57
C THR A 126 4.13 -2.74 1.67
N THR A 127 3.52 -2.35 2.78
CA THR A 127 2.08 -2.53 3.01
C THR A 127 1.25 -1.71 2.02
N GLU A 128 1.65 -0.48 1.77
CA GLU A 128 1.00 0.41 0.81
C GLU A 128 1.17 -0.11 -0.62
N THR A 129 2.35 -0.65 -0.95
CA THR A 129 2.60 -1.30 -2.24
C THR A 129 1.72 -2.53 -2.42
N GLU A 130 1.60 -3.38 -1.40
CA GLU A 130 0.71 -4.54 -1.42
C GLU A 130 -0.75 -4.11 -1.63
N TRP A 131 -1.19 -3.09 -0.90
CA TRP A 131 -2.51 -2.52 -1.06
C TRP A 131 -2.75 -2.02 -2.48
N ALA A 132 -1.82 -1.24 -3.03
CA ALA A 132 -1.91 -0.72 -4.39
C ALA A 132 -2.00 -1.85 -5.44
N VAL A 133 -1.22 -2.91 -5.29
CA VAL A 133 -1.26 -4.08 -6.19
C VAL A 133 -2.61 -4.80 -6.11
N LEU A 134 -3.17 -4.97 -4.91
CA LEU A 134 -4.41 -5.70 -4.72
C LEU A 134 -5.66 -4.91 -5.10
N THR A 135 -5.64 -3.59 -4.94
CA THR A 135 -6.83 -2.74 -5.08
C THR A 135 -6.76 -1.75 -6.24
N GLY A 136 -5.57 -1.45 -6.75
CA GLY A 136 -5.32 -0.36 -7.67
C GLY A 136 -5.33 1.03 -7.04
N GLY A 137 -5.55 1.12 -5.73
CA GLY A 137 -5.54 2.38 -4.98
C GLY A 137 -4.16 2.76 -4.49
N ASN A 138 -3.88 4.06 -4.42
CA ASN A 138 -2.59 4.59 -3.96
C ASN A 138 -2.57 4.95 -2.47
N GLN A 139 -3.69 4.78 -1.77
CA GLN A 139 -3.79 5.05 -0.35
C GLN A 139 -4.30 3.82 0.40
N HIS A 140 -3.75 3.62 1.57
CA HIS A 140 -4.15 2.57 2.47
C HIS A 140 -5.57 2.86 3.01
N GLY A 141 -6.47 1.89 2.87
CA GLY A 141 -7.83 2.02 3.40
C GLY A 141 -7.87 1.92 4.93
N ASP A 142 -8.95 2.42 5.50
CA ASP A 142 -9.19 2.36 6.95
C ASP A 142 -9.71 1.00 7.45
N PHE A 143 -9.82 0.01 6.55
CA PHE A 143 -10.35 -1.34 6.80
C PHE A 143 -11.77 -1.42 7.40
N LYS A 144 -12.49 -0.32 7.45
CA LYS A 144 -13.87 -0.27 7.98
C LYS A 144 -14.91 -0.67 6.96
N THR A 145 -14.55 -0.61 5.68
CA THR A 145 -15.43 -0.92 4.55
C THR A 145 -14.84 -2.02 3.69
N LYS A 146 -15.73 -2.77 3.02
CA LYS A 146 -15.29 -3.72 1.99
C LYS A 146 -14.69 -2.94 0.83
N THR A 147 -13.51 -3.37 0.41
CA THR A 147 -12.80 -2.74 -0.70
C THR A 147 -12.71 -3.71 -1.87
N ASP A 148 -13.03 -3.22 -3.06
CA ASP A 148 -12.84 -3.97 -4.28
C ASP A 148 -11.36 -4.28 -4.49
N SER A 149 -11.05 -5.54 -4.77
CA SER A 149 -9.69 -6.02 -4.94
C SER A 149 -9.65 -7.18 -5.94
N VAL A 150 -8.47 -7.50 -6.42
CA VAL A 150 -8.28 -8.68 -7.27
C VAL A 150 -8.78 -9.95 -6.57
N ALA A 151 -8.55 -10.11 -5.27
CA ALA A 151 -9.04 -11.24 -4.51
C ALA A 151 -10.57 -11.26 -4.44
N TRP A 152 -11.21 -10.10 -4.23
CA TRP A 152 -12.65 -9.96 -4.24
C TRP A 152 -13.25 -10.30 -5.61
N TYR A 153 -12.68 -9.76 -6.68
CA TYR A 153 -13.09 -10.09 -8.05
C TYR A 153 -13.00 -11.60 -8.32
N LEU A 154 -11.90 -12.25 -7.98
CA LEU A 154 -11.73 -13.69 -8.18
C LEU A 154 -12.75 -14.51 -7.37
N LYS A 155 -13.03 -14.11 -6.12
CA LYS A 155 -14.12 -14.75 -5.32
C LYS A 155 -15.47 -14.60 -6.01
N SER A 156 -15.79 -13.44 -6.60
CA SER A 156 -17.04 -13.24 -7.35
C SER A 156 -17.14 -14.14 -8.59
N GLN A 157 -15.98 -14.55 -9.15
CA GLN A 157 -15.88 -15.50 -10.25
C GLN A 157 -15.88 -16.97 -9.79
N GLY A 158 -16.08 -17.24 -8.51
CA GLY A 158 -16.16 -18.58 -7.95
C GLY A 158 -14.81 -19.21 -7.58
N TYR A 159 -13.77 -18.43 -7.43
CA TYR A 159 -12.51 -18.90 -6.85
C TYR A 159 -12.58 -18.94 -5.32
N THR A 160 -11.79 -19.82 -4.73
CA THR A 160 -11.45 -19.75 -3.31
C THR A 160 -10.17 -18.93 -3.19
N ALA A 161 -10.19 -17.86 -2.42
CA ALA A 161 -9.01 -17.03 -2.16
C ALA A 161 -8.51 -17.28 -0.74
N ASN A 162 -7.22 -17.58 -0.63
CA ASN A 162 -6.52 -17.76 0.64
C ASN A 162 -5.26 -16.88 0.63
N GLY A 163 -4.97 -16.25 1.74
CA GLY A 163 -3.74 -15.50 1.97
C GLY A 163 -2.87 -16.20 3.02
N SER A 164 -1.56 -16.05 2.89
CA SER A 164 -0.58 -16.50 3.87
C SER A 164 0.50 -15.44 4.05
N HIS A 165 0.87 -15.20 5.29
CA HIS A 165 1.94 -14.27 5.65
C HIS A 165 2.81 -14.91 6.74
N PRO A 166 4.15 -14.85 6.63
CA PRO A 166 5.04 -15.56 7.55
C PRO A 166 5.14 -14.93 8.95
N CYS A 167 4.70 -13.68 9.13
CA CYS A 167 4.71 -12.97 10.40
C CYS A 167 3.41 -13.16 11.20
N ARG A 168 3.40 -12.62 12.43
CA ARG A 168 2.23 -12.67 13.31
C ARG A 168 1.09 -11.82 12.76
N ASP A 169 -0.13 -12.13 13.14
CA ASP A 169 -1.37 -11.52 12.67
C ASP A 169 -1.52 -10.02 12.99
N TRP A 170 -0.84 -9.52 14.01
CA TRP A 170 -0.80 -8.10 14.32
C TRP A 170 0.11 -7.29 13.39
N PHE A 171 1.04 -7.97 12.70
CA PHE A 171 1.94 -7.30 11.76
C PHE A 171 1.15 -6.89 10.51
N TYR A 172 1.23 -5.63 10.13
CA TYR A 172 0.40 -5.01 9.09
C TYR A 172 -1.12 -5.13 9.33
N ASP A 173 -1.53 -5.24 10.58
CA ASP A 173 -2.95 -5.34 10.98
C ASP A 173 -3.74 -6.48 10.27
N ARG A 174 -3.04 -7.57 9.94
CA ARG A 174 -3.56 -8.69 9.13
C ARG A 174 -4.86 -9.28 9.66
N LYS A 175 -5.03 -9.32 10.98
CA LYS A 175 -6.25 -9.82 11.62
C LYS A 175 -7.51 -9.04 11.25
N HIS A 176 -7.37 -7.77 10.84
CA HIS A 176 -8.48 -6.93 10.42
C HIS A 176 -8.64 -6.86 8.91
N VAL A 177 -7.56 -7.07 8.17
CA VAL A 177 -7.53 -7.01 6.70
C VAL A 177 -8.02 -8.31 6.07
N ASN A 178 -7.66 -9.45 6.66
CA ASN A 178 -7.95 -10.79 6.15
C ASN A 178 -8.70 -11.62 7.21
N PRO A 179 -9.96 -11.30 7.52
CA PRO A 179 -10.76 -12.08 8.44
C PRO A 179 -11.13 -13.45 7.85
#